data_3ae0fdffbf1c334298abe6fdc46769a7
#
_entry.id   3ae0fdffbf1c334298abe6fdc46769a7
#
_cell.length_a   1.000
_cell.length_b   1.000
_cell.length_c   1.000
_cell.angle_alpha   90.00
_cell.angle_beta   90.00
_cell.angle_gamma   90.00
#
_symmetry.space_group_name_H-M   'P 1'
#
loop_
_entity.id
_entity.type
_entity.pdbx_description
1 polymer ?
#
loop_
_entity_poly.entity_id
_entity_poly.type
_entity_poly.pdbx_seq_one_letter_code
_entity_poly.pdbx_strand_id
1 'polypeptide(L)' 'MFPEYRELISQLKANDRHFDSLFSKHNELDHKIRNMEALNEPASHEDIEILKKRKLRLKDEMYELIKKASSVQV' A
#
# COMPACT_ATOMS: atom_id res chain seq x y z
N MET A 1 -0.83 -0.06 -8.97
CA MET A 1 0.22 0.52 -8.11
C MET A 1 1.49 0.50 -8.89
N PHE A 2 2.51 0.08 -8.88
CA PHE A 2 3.75 0.19 -9.63
C PHE A 2 3.76 -0.78 -10.83
N PRO A 3 3.20 -0.42 -11.99
CA PRO A 3 3.06 -1.38 -13.10
C PRO A 3 4.38 -1.94 -13.62
N GLU A 4 5.46 -1.18 -13.55
CA GLU A 4 6.77 -1.63 -13.98
C GLU A 4 7.39 -2.68 -13.05
N TYR A 5 6.86 -2.84 -11.84
CA TYR A 5 7.35 -3.78 -10.85
C TYR A 5 6.38 -4.93 -10.58
N ARG A 6 5.43 -5.15 -11.48
CA ARG A 6 4.36 -6.14 -11.26
C ARG A 6 4.88 -7.54 -10.90
N GLU A 7 5.85 -8.03 -11.65
CA GLU A 7 6.44 -9.34 -11.39
C GLU A 7 7.18 -9.38 -10.06
N LEU A 8 7.95 -8.34 -9.79
CA LEU A 8 8.71 -8.23 -8.56
C LEU A 8 7.78 -8.18 -7.36
N ILE A 9 6.68 -7.45 -7.46
CA ILE A 9 5.67 -7.39 -6.41
C ILE A 9 5.09 -8.78 -6.14
N SER A 10 4.78 -9.54 -7.18
CA SER A 10 4.27 -10.90 -7.03
C SER A 10 5.28 -11.80 -6.31
N GLN A 11 6.55 -11.70 -6.67
CA GLN A 11 7.62 -12.45 -6.02
C GLN A 11 7.77 -12.07 -4.56
N LEU A 12 7.75 -10.79 -4.26
CA LEU A 12 7.86 -10.31 -2.88
C LEU A 12 6.68 -10.75 -2.02
N LYS A 13 5.48 -10.72 -2.56
CA LYS A 13 4.29 -11.21 -1.85
C LYS A 13 4.40 -12.69 -1.49
N ALA A 14 5.00 -13.46 -2.38
CA ALA A 14 5.15 -14.89 -2.16
C ALA A 14 6.28 -15.22 -1.18
N ASN A 15 7.34 -14.43 -1.16
CA ASN A 15 8.57 -14.75 -0.44
C ASN A 15 8.84 -13.91 0.81
N ASP A 16 8.18 -12.77 0.94
CA ASP A 16 8.40 -11.84 2.05
C ASP A 16 7.09 -11.56 2.78
N ARG A 17 6.96 -12.12 3.98
CA ARG A 17 5.77 -11.92 4.80
C ARG A 17 5.56 -10.47 5.18
N HIS A 18 6.64 -9.75 5.41
CA HIS A 18 6.55 -8.34 5.77
C HIS A 18 5.95 -7.53 4.62
N PHE A 19 6.43 -7.76 3.41
CA PHE A 19 5.89 -7.11 2.21
C PHE A 19 4.42 -7.45 2.01
N ASP A 20 4.06 -8.72 2.13
CA ASP A 20 2.68 -9.16 1.97
C ASP A 20 1.76 -8.50 3.00
N SER A 21 2.22 -8.38 4.24
CA SER A 21 1.49 -7.70 5.30
C SER A 21 1.25 -6.23 4.95
N LEU A 22 2.28 -5.54 4.48
CA LEU A 22 2.17 -4.14 4.06
C LEU A 22 1.19 -3.98 2.90
N PHE A 23 1.27 -4.89 1.95
CA PHE A 23 0.39 -4.89 0.79
C PHE A 23 -1.07 -5.06 1.19
N SER A 24 -1.34 -6.01 2.08
CA SER A 24 -2.69 -6.25 2.59
C SER A 24 -3.24 -5.05 3.35
N LYS A 25 -2.43 -4.46 4.22
CA LYS A 25 -2.82 -3.26 4.97
C LYS A 25 -3.10 -2.08 4.05
N HIS A 26 -2.29 -1.92 3.02
CA HIS A 26 -2.49 -0.86 2.03
C HIS A 26 -3.83 -1.03 1.32
N ASN A 27 -4.16 -2.26 0.91
CA ASN A 27 -5.42 -2.53 0.24
C ASN A 27 -6.61 -2.30 1.16
N GLU A 28 -6.51 -2.71 2.43
CA GLU A 28 -7.57 -2.47 3.40
C GLU A 28 -7.84 -0.99 3.59
N LEU A 29 -6.80 -0.19 3.73
CA LEU A 29 -6.94 1.26 3.86
C LEU A 29 -7.52 1.88 2.60
N ASP A 30 -7.10 1.41 1.44
CA ASP A 30 -7.63 1.90 0.17
C ASP A 30 -9.14 1.67 0.07
N HIS A 31 -9.59 0.45 0.39
CA HIS A 31 -11.01 0.13 0.42
C HIS A 31 -11.78 0.97 1.43
N LYS A 32 -11.23 1.13 2.62
CA LYS A 32 -11.86 1.91 3.67
C LYS A 32 -12.04 3.36 3.25
N ILE A 33 -11.00 3.95 2.70
CA ILE A 33 -11.04 5.34 2.21
C ILE A 33 -12.09 5.50 1.12
N ARG A 34 -12.11 4.58 0.16
CA ARG A 34 -13.08 4.61 -0.95
C ARG A 34 -14.51 4.51 -0.45
N ASN A 35 -14.75 3.62 0.53
CA ASN A 35 -16.08 3.47 1.11
C ASN A 35 -16.52 4.74 1.83
N MET A 36 -15.64 5.34 2.60
CA MET A 36 -15.94 6.58 3.31
C MET A 36 -16.28 7.71 2.34
N GLU A 37 -15.54 7.82 1.25
CA GLU A 37 -15.79 8.85 0.23
C GLU A 37 -17.08 8.57 -0.56
N ALA A 38 -17.29 7.32 -0.96
CA ALA A 38 -18.42 6.94 -1.79
C ALA A 38 -19.75 7.00 -1.06
N LEU A 39 -19.77 6.59 0.21
CA LEU A 39 -21.00 6.56 1.01
C LEU A 39 -21.31 7.90 1.66
N ASN A 40 -20.44 8.88 1.47
CA ASN A 40 -20.60 10.19 2.07
C ASN A 40 -20.87 10.09 3.57
N GLU A 41 -20.21 9.13 4.21
CA GLU A 41 -20.37 8.93 5.64
C GLU A 41 -19.90 10.17 6.39
N PRO A 42 -20.47 10.44 7.58
CA PRO A 42 -20.10 11.61 8.37
C PRO A 42 -18.73 11.46 9.02
N ALA A 43 -17.84 10.71 8.41
CA ALA A 43 -16.45 10.70 8.81
C ALA A 43 -15.89 12.10 8.55
N SER A 44 -15.25 12.67 9.54
CA SER A 44 -14.69 14.01 9.38
C SER A 44 -13.61 13.96 8.29
N HIS A 45 -13.42 15.09 7.65
CA HIS A 45 -12.35 15.25 6.66
C HIS A 45 -10.99 14.85 7.26
N GLU A 46 -10.84 15.06 8.56
CA GLU A 46 -9.63 14.72 9.28
C GLU A 46 -9.38 13.23 9.33
N ASP A 47 -10.43 12.43 9.54
CA ASP A 47 -10.32 10.97 9.59
C ASP A 47 -9.83 10.41 8.24
N ILE A 48 -10.39 10.93 7.15
CA ILE A 48 -9.97 10.53 5.80
C ILE A 48 -8.50 10.91 5.56
N GLU A 49 -8.11 12.09 5.99
CA GLU A 49 -6.72 12.55 5.84
C GLU A 49 -5.74 11.69 6.62
N ILE A 50 -6.10 11.28 7.84
CA ILE A 50 -5.27 10.39 8.64
C ILE A 50 -5.06 9.05 7.93
N LEU A 51 -6.14 8.48 7.39
CA LEU A 51 -6.07 7.22 6.67
C LEU A 51 -5.26 7.33 5.38
N LYS A 52 -5.39 8.45 4.67
CA LYS A 52 -4.60 8.70 3.47
C LYS A 52 -3.11 8.80 3.78
N LYS A 53 -2.75 9.43 4.89
CA LYS A 53 -1.36 9.52 5.33
C LYS A 53 -0.80 8.14 5.67
N ARG A 54 -1.58 7.30 6.36
CA ARG A 54 -1.17 5.93 6.68
C ARG A 54 -0.96 5.11 5.41
N LYS A 55 -1.88 5.25 4.46
CA LYS A 55 -1.79 4.56 3.17
C LYS A 55 -0.52 4.97 2.43
N LEU A 56 -0.22 6.26 2.41
CA LEU A 56 0.98 6.78 1.77
C LEU A 56 2.25 6.24 2.44
N ARG A 57 2.27 6.18 3.76
CA ARG A 57 3.41 5.64 4.50
C ARG A 57 3.64 4.17 4.16
N LEU A 58 2.57 3.38 4.10
CA LEU A 58 2.67 1.96 3.70
C LEU A 58 3.20 1.83 2.29
N LYS A 59 2.73 2.66 1.39
CA LYS A 59 3.19 2.69 0.01
C LYS A 59 4.70 3.00 -0.07
N ASP A 60 5.15 3.96 0.72
CA ASP A 60 6.56 4.33 0.78
C ASP A 60 7.42 3.18 1.29
N GLU A 61 6.97 2.48 2.33
CA GLU A 61 7.68 1.31 2.86
C GLU A 61 7.76 0.19 1.82
N MET A 62 6.65 -0.07 1.12
CA MET A 62 6.64 -1.06 0.05
C MET A 62 7.61 -0.67 -1.07
N TYR A 63 7.63 0.59 -1.43
CA TYR A 63 8.52 1.08 -2.47
C TYR A 63 9.99 0.90 -2.10
N GLU A 64 10.33 1.15 -0.83
CA GLU A 64 11.70 0.92 -0.35
C GLU A 64 12.10 -0.55 -0.48
N LEU A 65 11.21 -1.47 -0.16
CA LEU A 65 11.46 -2.90 -0.30
C LEU A 65 11.60 -3.30 -1.77
N ILE A 66 10.77 -2.73 -2.64
CA ILE A 66 10.85 -2.96 -4.08
C ILE A 66 12.18 -2.47 -4.64
N LYS A 67 12.62 -1.29 -4.22
CA LYS A 67 13.89 -0.72 -4.66
C LYS A 67 15.06 -1.59 -4.22
N LYS A 68 15.05 -2.07 -2.98
CA LYS A 68 16.09 -2.98 -2.48
C LYS A 68 16.15 -4.26 -3.29
N ALA A 69 14.99 -4.87 -3.53
CA ALA A 69 14.93 -6.10 -4.31
C ALA A 69 15.40 -5.87 -5.75
N SER A 70 15.05 -4.74 -6.33
CA SER A 70 15.48 -4.38 -7.68
C SER A 70 16.99 -4.16 -7.76
N SER A 71 17.57 -3.54 -6.74
CA SER A 71 19.03 -3.30 -6.69
C SER A 71 19.83 -4.60 -6.62
N VAL A 72 19.31 -5.58 -5.91
CA VAL A 72 19.99 -6.85 -5.70
C VAL A 72 20.00 -7.70 -6.95
N GLN A 73 19.12 -7.43 -7.90
CA GLN A 73 18.98 -8.20 -9.13
C GLN A 73 19.90 -7.74 -10.27
N VAL A 74 20.83 -6.88 -10.01
CA VAL A 74 21.76 -6.40 -11.03
C VAL A 74 22.75 -7.49 -11.42
#